data_45447cb4063d5e07088c5990826210b1
#
_entry.id   45447cb4063d5e07088c5990826210b1
#
_cell.length_a   1.000
_cell.length_b   1.000
_cell.length_c   1.000
_cell.angle_alpha   90.00
_cell.angle_beta   90.00
_cell.angle_gamma   90.00
#
_symmetry.space_group_name_H-M   'P 1'
#
loop_
_entity.id
_entity.type
_entity.pdbx_description
1 polymer ?
#
loop_
_entity_poly.entity_id
_entity_poly.type
_entity_poly.pdbx_seq_one_letter_code
_entity_poly.pdbx_strand_id
1 'polypeptide(L)'
;MRRAPAKNSWLRALPVAGVVVLMATGCLLKAPPGASDLRDTTLAHAPLPEQWSSTATGGAVSAGWLASFGDANLEALVAEALEYNADLRIAAARVEQARGYARAAGASIYPSVSLLARGGSNLSGDSSGLQGLLLSASWELDLWGRVRSERAAGKAQYASAELDGEYARQSLVALVAKSWFLATEARLQKAIAEDMVRASEQLVDVARQRQQVGVGDDYDLAVAEANLGGVRDTLRQLELGYRQSQRALEVLLGRYPSASLAAADALPGLPPPVPAGLPSELLERRPDVVAAERRVAAAFNREAEAKAARLPTISLTASSSNLTSEFFVLQDRDNPVWSAGASLLAPIYRGGALQAQVEIRTAEQKQALAEYARAGLRAFNDVENALSSEVTLQAREQLLVKAAADHARALEFARQRYRIGAVDLRAVSQQQLALFAAQATLLRVQSEARVQRVNLHLALGGNFADGNEARAARQGCRDCGFAAPPSTPGPVTDDNQSAAVGNSSMASKSKAP
;
A
#
# COMPACT_ATOMS: atom_id res chain seq x y z
N MET A 1 70.27 -48.11 -22.02
CA MET A 1 68.95 -47.56 -22.45
C MET A 1 67.88 -48.48 -21.91
N ARG A 2 67.25 -48.09 -20.81
CA ARG A 2 66.01 -48.72 -20.29
C ARG A 2 64.97 -47.64 -20.10
N ARG A 3 63.83 -47.69 -20.86
CA ARG A 3 62.66 -46.82 -20.76
C ARG A 3 61.87 -47.23 -19.53
N ALA A 4 61.57 -46.27 -18.65
CA ALA A 4 60.65 -46.43 -17.53
C ALA A 4 59.20 -46.33 -18.04
N PRO A 5 58.22 -47.09 -17.46
CA PRO A 5 56.83 -47.04 -17.88
C PRO A 5 56.15 -45.83 -17.31
N ALA A 6 55.32 -45.14 -18.12
CA ALA A 6 54.48 -44.03 -17.73
C ALA A 6 53.39 -44.49 -16.72
N LYS A 7 53.35 -43.91 -15.52
CA LYS A 7 52.35 -44.19 -14.50
C LYS A 7 51.04 -43.55 -14.93
N ASN A 8 50.02 -44.37 -15.14
CA ASN A 8 48.62 -43.93 -15.41
C ASN A 8 48.04 -43.17 -14.22
N SER A 9 48.14 -41.83 -14.26
CA SER A 9 47.56 -40.92 -13.24
C SER A 9 46.03 -40.73 -13.38
N TRP A 10 45.43 -41.26 -14.42
CA TRP A 10 44.00 -41.12 -14.74
C TRP A 10 43.07 -41.96 -13.85
N LEU A 11 43.54 -43.05 -13.26
CA LEU A 11 42.74 -43.95 -12.41
C LEU A 11 42.47 -43.42 -10.99
N ARG A 12 43.14 -42.35 -10.55
CA ARG A 12 42.95 -41.74 -9.23
C ARG A 12 41.97 -40.55 -9.24
N ALA A 13 41.57 -40.04 -10.42
CA ALA A 13 40.62 -38.92 -10.56
C ALA A 13 39.16 -39.37 -10.63
N LEU A 14 38.86 -40.62 -10.92
CA LEU A 14 37.51 -41.16 -11.07
C LEU A 14 36.65 -41.16 -9.77
N PRO A 15 37.18 -41.50 -8.57
CA PRO A 15 36.33 -41.47 -7.37
C PRO A 15 36.00 -40.08 -6.88
N VAL A 16 36.85 -39.07 -7.14
CA VAL A 16 36.58 -37.68 -6.75
C VAL A 16 35.52 -37.06 -7.63
N ALA A 17 35.52 -37.33 -8.93
CA ALA A 17 34.48 -36.85 -9.86
C ALA A 17 33.11 -37.48 -9.56
N GLY A 18 33.08 -38.77 -9.19
CA GLY A 18 31.83 -39.46 -8.80
C GLY A 18 31.18 -38.91 -7.51
N VAL A 19 32.01 -38.57 -6.52
CA VAL A 19 31.51 -37.96 -5.27
C VAL A 19 30.98 -36.53 -5.49
N VAL A 20 31.63 -35.76 -6.36
CA VAL A 20 31.15 -34.38 -6.71
C VAL A 20 29.83 -34.44 -7.47
N VAL A 21 29.62 -35.39 -8.37
CA VAL A 21 28.36 -35.57 -9.11
C VAL A 21 27.24 -36.07 -8.19
N LEU A 22 27.50 -36.96 -7.23
CA LEU A 22 26.51 -37.42 -6.24
C LEU A 22 26.14 -36.33 -5.23
N MET A 23 27.03 -35.40 -4.90
CA MET A 23 26.74 -34.25 -4.05
C MET A 23 25.92 -33.18 -4.79
N ALA A 24 26.02 -33.08 -6.12
CA ALA A 24 25.29 -32.08 -6.93
C ALA A 24 23.79 -32.40 -7.11
N THR A 25 23.36 -33.64 -6.94
CA THR A 25 21.95 -34.05 -7.08
C THR A 25 21.08 -33.80 -5.84
N GLY A 26 21.71 -33.41 -4.70
CA GLY A 26 21.00 -33.29 -3.40
C GLY A 26 20.41 -31.92 -3.05
N CYS A 27 20.64 -30.86 -3.82
CA CYS A 27 20.21 -29.52 -3.46
C CYS A 27 19.28 -28.89 -4.51
N LEU A 28 18.15 -29.57 -4.80
CA LEU A 28 17.01 -28.89 -5.41
C LEU A 28 16.47 -27.87 -4.36
N LEU A 29 16.58 -26.58 -4.68
CA LEU A 29 15.93 -25.54 -3.90
C LEU A 29 14.45 -25.90 -3.76
N LYS A 30 14.01 -26.16 -2.54
CA LYS A 30 12.59 -26.41 -2.27
C LYS A 30 11.82 -25.15 -2.63
N ALA A 31 10.83 -25.25 -3.50
CA ALA A 31 9.97 -24.14 -3.83
C ALA A 31 9.19 -23.67 -2.58
N PRO A 32 8.91 -22.37 -2.44
CA PRO A 32 8.02 -21.89 -1.38
C PRO A 32 6.64 -22.52 -1.55
N PRO A 33 5.88 -22.73 -0.45
CA PRO A 33 4.54 -23.30 -0.52
C PRO A 33 3.62 -22.43 -1.38
N GLY A 34 2.76 -23.06 -2.18
CA GLY A 34 1.76 -22.38 -3.00
C GLY A 34 0.60 -21.84 -2.17
N ALA A 35 -0.29 -21.06 -2.79
CA ALA A 35 -1.46 -20.48 -2.13
C ALA A 35 -2.38 -21.54 -1.50
N SER A 36 -2.60 -22.68 -2.18
CA SER A 36 -3.37 -23.81 -1.66
C SER A 36 -2.74 -24.42 -0.40
N ASP A 37 -1.42 -24.68 -0.45
CA ASP A 37 -0.70 -25.28 0.67
C ASP A 37 -0.70 -24.34 1.89
N LEU A 38 -0.55 -23.03 1.66
CA LEU A 38 -0.62 -22.02 2.70
C LEU A 38 -2.00 -21.99 3.34
N ARG A 39 -3.06 -21.95 2.55
CA ARG A 39 -4.42 -21.98 3.03
C ARG A 39 -4.66 -23.21 3.92
N ASP A 40 -4.37 -24.39 3.41
CA ASP A 40 -4.64 -25.65 4.10
C ASP A 40 -3.83 -25.81 5.39
N THR A 41 -2.61 -25.24 5.43
CA THR A 41 -1.75 -25.28 6.62
C THR A 41 -2.09 -24.19 7.64
N THR A 42 -2.38 -22.97 7.19
CA THR A 42 -2.51 -21.81 8.11
C THR A 42 -3.94 -21.54 8.54
N LEU A 43 -4.94 -21.94 7.74
CA LEU A 43 -6.37 -21.79 8.01
C LEU A 43 -7.06 -23.11 8.36
N ALA A 44 -6.31 -24.12 8.81
CA ALA A 44 -6.85 -25.44 9.16
C ALA A 44 -7.99 -25.43 10.21
N HIS A 45 -7.99 -24.45 11.13
CA HIS A 45 -9.06 -24.25 12.12
C HIS A 45 -10.24 -23.40 11.62
N ALA A 46 -10.14 -22.82 10.41
CA ALA A 46 -11.17 -21.99 9.80
C ALA A 46 -11.56 -22.58 8.43
N PRO A 47 -12.28 -23.71 8.39
CA PRO A 47 -12.71 -24.31 7.13
C PRO A 47 -13.54 -23.28 6.35
N LEU A 48 -13.15 -23.03 5.11
CA LEU A 48 -13.83 -22.06 4.28
C LEU A 48 -15.19 -22.60 3.84
N PRO A 49 -16.28 -21.85 4.05
CA PRO A 49 -17.59 -22.24 3.53
C PRO A 49 -17.60 -22.12 2.01
N GLU A 50 -18.45 -22.91 1.37
CA GLU A 50 -18.67 -22.82 -0.10
C GLU A 50 -19.36 -21.50 -0.51
N GLN A 51 -20.12 -20.90 0.40
CA GLN A 51 -20.85 -19.65 0.21
C GLN A 51 -20.68 -18.75 1.43
N TRP A 52 -20.85 -17.46 1.26
CA TRP A 52 -20.89 -16.49 2.36
C TRP A 52 -22.03 -16.81 3.33
N SER A 53 -21.79 -16.61 4.63
CA SER A 53 -22.82 -16.81 5.66
C SER A 53 -23.91 -15.73 5.58
N SER A 54 -23.53 -14.53 5.20
CA SER A 54 -24.45 -13.44 4.92
C SER A 54 -25.05 -13.58 3.52
N THR A 55 -26.30 -13.10 3.34
CA THR A 55 -26.97 -13.12 2.05
C THR A 55 -26.15 -12.36 0.99
N ALA A 56 -25.71 -13.06 -0.04
CA ALA A 56 -24.91 -12.50 -1.11
C ALA A 56 -25.55 -12.76 -2.48
N THR A 57 -25.41 -11.83 -3.40
CA THR A 57 -25.78 -12.04 -4.80
C THR A 57 -24.68 -12.84 -5.48
N GLY A 58 -25.02 -13.96 -6.12
CA GLY A 58 -24.06 -14.76 -6.88
C GLY A 58 -23.56 -14.01 -8.14
N GLY A 59 -22.35 -14.32 -8.58
CA GLY A 59 -21.75 -13.74 -9.78
C GLY A 59 -20.33 -13.23 -9.55
N ALA A 60 -19.62 -12.91 -10.64
CA ALA A 60 -18.25 -12.38 -10.56
C ALA A 60 -18.26 -10.92 -10.10
N VAL A 61 -17.31 -10.57 -9.24
CA VAL A 61 -17.12 -9.18 -8.79
C VAL A 61 -16.74 -8.30 -9.97
N SER A 62 -17.51 -7.23 -10.19
CA SER A 62 -17.28 -6.29 -11.30
C SER A 62 -16.15 -5.29 -10.97
N ALA A 63 -15.40 -4.89 -12.01
CA ALA A 63 -14.50 -3.74 -11.96
C ALA A 63 -15.27 -2.45 -12.27
N GLY A 64 -14.66 -1.27 -12.00
CA GLY A 64 -15.28 0.02 -12.34
C GLY A 64 -16.39 0.46 -11.37
N TRP A 65 -16.32 0.02 -10.12
CA TRP A 65 -17.35 0.33 -9.12
C TRP A 65 -17.55 1.82 -8.86
N LEU A 66 -16.52 2.66 -9.04
CA LEU A 66 -16.60 4.09 -8.80
C LEU A 66 -17.65 4.75 -9.72
N ALA A 67 -17.62 4.41 -11.00
CA ALA A 67 -18.55 4.93 -11.99
C ALA A 67 -20.02 4.50 -11.71
N SER A 68 -20.24 3.40 -10.98
CA SER A 68 -21.59 2.93 -10.65
C SER A 68 -22.39 3.90 -9.77
N PHE A 69 -21.73 4.82 -9.07
CA PHE A 69 -22.39 5.88 -8.28
C PHE A 69 -22.92 7.04 -9.16
N GLY A 70 -22.45 7.17 -10.41
CA GLY A 70 -22.89 8.20 -11.34
C GLY A 70 -22.59 9.64 -10.88
N ASP A 71 -21.52 9.84 -10.10
CA ASP A 71 -21.11 11.12 -9.54
C ASP A 71 -19.78 11.60 -10.17
N ALA A 72 -19.89 12.49 -11.16
CA ALA A 72 -18.74 13.04 -11.87
C ALA A 72 -17.80 13.87 -10.95
N ASN A 73 -18.34 14.49 -9.89
CA ASN A 73 -17.53 15.23 -8.93
C ASN A 73 -16.67 14.25 -8.12
N LEU A 74 -17.25 13.13 -7.69
CA LEU A 74 -16.51 12.09 -6.99
C LEU A 74 -15.38 11.52 -7.87
N GLU A 75 -15.64 11.25 -9.16
CA GLU A 75 -14.61 10.77 -10.08
C GLU A 75 -13.46 11.77 -10.24
N ALA A 76 -13.77 13.06 -10.38
CA ALA A 76 -12.77 14.12 -10.47
C ALA A 76 -11.92 14.23 -9.19
N LEU A 77 -12.55 14.15 -8.01
CA LEU A 77 -11.85 14.17 -6.72
C LEU A 77 -10.93 12.95 -6.54
N VAL A 78 -11.37 11.78 -6.98
CA VAL A 78 -10.54 10.57 -6.95
C VAL A 78 -9.33 10.73 -7.87
N ALA A 79 -9.52 11.25 -9.09
CA ALA A 79 -8.41 11.49 -10.01
C ALA A 79 -7.38 12.45 -9.40
N GLU A 80 -7.82 13.53 -8.79
CA GLU A 80 -6.95 14.49 -8.11
C GLU A 80 -6.22 13.87 -6.91
N ALA A 81 -6.92 13.08 -6.08
CA ALA A 81 -6.28 12.39 -4.96
C ALA A 81 -5.19 11.42 -5.43
N LEU A 82 -5.43 10.68 -6.50
CA LEU A 82 -4.45 9.75 -7.07
C LEU A 82 -3.19 10.46 -7.56
N GLU A 83 -3.30 11.71 -7.99
CA GLU A 83 -2.16 12.51 -8.47
C GLU A 83 -1.40 13.19 -7.33
N TYR A 84 -2.10 13.76 -6.34
CA TYR A 84 -1.48 14.67 -5.36
C TYR A 84 -1.38 14.12 -3.95
N ASN A 85 -2.02 12.99 -3.60
CA ASN A 85 -1.99 12.45 -2.25
C ASN A 85 -0.57 12.07 -1.80
N ALA A 86 -0.16 12.56 -0.62
CA ALA A 86 1.17 12.34 -0.08
C ALA A 86 1.40 10.87 0.34
N ASP A 87 0.40 10.20 0.92
CA ASP A 87 0.53 8.82 1.38
C ASP A 87 0.70 7.86 0.19
N LEU A 88 0.02 8.14 -0.93
CA LEU A 88 0.20 7.35 -2.15
C LEU A 88 1.60 7.53 -2.73
N ARG A 89 2.16 8.75 -2.69
CA ARG A 89 3.55 9.00 -3.10
C ARG A 89 4.55 8.30 -2.20
N ILE A 90 4.29 8.22 -0.89
CA ILE A 90 5.09 7.43 0.05
C ILE A 90 5.01 5.94 -0.31
N ALA A 91 3.82 5.42 -0.61
CA ALA A 91 3.65 4.03 -1.04
C ALA A 91 4.43 3.73 -2.33
N ALA A 92 4.36 4.60 -3.34
CA ALA A 92 5.13 4.49 -4.58
C ALA A 92 6.64 4.48 -4.33
N ALA A 93 7.15 5.38 -3.48
CA ALA A 93 8.57 5.41 -3.10
C ALA A 93 9.02 4.13 -2.39
N ARG A 94 8.17 3.51 -1.56
CA ARG A 94 8.44 2.21 -0.93
C ARG A 94 8.56 1.08 -1.96
N VAL A 95 7.75 1.10 -3.01
CA VAL A 95 7.86 0.15 -4.14
C VAL A 95 9.21 0.34 -4.86
N GLU A 96 9.61 1.58 -5.15
CA GLU A 96 10.92 1.87 -5.75
C GLU A 96 12.07 1.42 -4.86
N GLN A 97 11.99 1.66 -3.55
CA GLN A 97 12.97 1.18 -2.57
C GLN A 97 13.07 -0.34 -2.58
N ALA A 98 11.94 -1.06 -2.54
CA ALA A 98 11.90 -2.52 -2.60
C ALA A 98 12.49 -3.05 -3.91
N ARG A 99 12.25 -2.37 -5.04
CA ARG A 99 12.88 -2.65 -6.34
C ARG A 99 14.40 -2.49 -6.28
N GLY A 100 14.89 -1.44 -5.61
CA GLY A 100 16.32 -1.23 -5.36
C GLY A 100 16.94 -2.40 -4.60
N TYR A 101 16.32 -2.83 -3.50
CA TYR A 101 16.77 -3.98 -2.72
C TYR A 101 16.75 -5.28 -3.51
N ALA A 102 15.72 -5.53 -4.33
CA ALA A 102 15.65 -6.72 -5.17
C ALA A 102 16.78 -6.74 -6.23
N ARG A 103 17.13 -5.57 -6.79
CA ARG A 103 18.28 -5.44 -7.70
C ARG A 103 19.61 -5.70 -6.98
N ALA A 104 19.78 -5.13 -5.79
CA ALA A 104 20.99 -5.35 -4.98
C ALA A 104 21.19 -6.83 -4.63
N ALA A 105 20.13 -7.51 -4.15
CA ALA A 105 20.14 -8.95 -3.91
C ALA A 105 20.40 -9.76 -5.20
N GLY A 106 19.91 -9.29 -6.35
CA GLY A 106 20.16 -9.92 -7.64
C GLY A 106 21.57 -9.74 -8.17
N ALA A 107 22.28 -8.71 -7.72
CA ALA A 107 23.65 -8.43 -8.16
C ALA A 107 24.67 -9.47 -7.67
N SER A 108 24.41 -10.10 -6.52
CA SER A 108 25.28 -11.14 -5.94
C SER A 108 25.49 -12.37 -6.84
N ILE A 109 24.63 -12.55 -7.86
CA ILE A 109 24.78 -13.65 -8.86
C ILE A 109 25.91 -13.38 -9.86
N TYR A 110 26.28 -12.11 -10.05
CA TYR A 110 27.31 -11.69 -11.01
C TYR A 110 28.67 -11.47 -10.33
N PRO A 111 29.79 -11.57 -11.07
CA PRO A 111 31.08 -11.21 -10.51
C PRO A 111 31.15 -9.73 -10.15
N SER A 112 31.79 -9.43 -9.03
CA SER A 112 32.16 -8.08 -8.62
C SER A 112 33.54 -7.75 -9.17
N VAL A 113 33.70 -6.52 -9.71
CA VAL A 113 35.00 -6.01 -10.19
C VAL A 113 35.32 -4.75 -9.41
N SER A 114 36.53 -4.68 -8.85
CA SER A 114 37.00 -3.53 -8.07
C SER A 114 38.40 -3.11 -8.51
N LEU A 115 38.63 -1.80 -8.49
CA LEU A 115 39.94 -1.20 -8.72
C LEU A 115 40.39 -0.53 -7.40
N LEU A 116 41.54 -0.96 -6.89
CA LEU A 116 42.20 -0.33 -5.75
C LEU A 116 43.43 0.44 -6.27
N ALA A 117 43.47 1.72 -6.02
CA ALA A 117 44.65 2.56 -6.25
C ALA A 117 45.26 2.93 -4.89
N ARG A 118 46.55 2.75 -4.75
CA ARG A 118 47.32 3.20 -3.59
C ARG A 118 48.45 4.10 -4.05
N GLY A 119 48.55 5.26 -3.46
CA GLY A 119 49.64 6.20 -3.66
C GLY A 119 49.88 6.98 -2.38
N GLY A 120 51.11 7.39 -2.13
CA GLY A 120 51.48 8.21 -0.98
C GLY A 120 52.99 8.19 -0.74
N SER A 121 53.58 9.24 -0.21
CA SER A 121 54.93 9.31 0.28
C SER A 121 54.93 9.24 1.82
N ASN A 122 55.80 8.45 2.40
CA ASN A 122 56.02 8.43 3.85
C ASN A 122 56.79 9.66 4.27
N LEU A 123 56.24 10.46 5.21
CA LEU A 123 56.89 11.60 5.79
C LEU A 123 58.10 11.23 6.71
N SER A 124 58.25 9.94 7.03
CA SER A 124 59.30 9.41 7.93
C SER A 124 60.51 8.83 7.22
N GLY A 125 60.63 8.94 5.91
CA GLY A 125 61.79 8.46 5.16
C GLY A 125 61.88 6.91 5.00
N ASP A 126 60.88 6.16 5.54
CA ASP A 126 60.79 4.70 5.39
C ASP A 126 59.77 4.36 4.33
N SER A 127 60.22 4.00 3.14
CA SER A 127 59.43 3.79 1.91
C SER A 127 58.82 2.39 1.83
N SER A 128 58.41 1.80 2.96
CA SER A 128 57.84 0.44 3.04
C SER A 128 56.42 0.31 2.49
N GLY A 129 55.81 1.35 1.93
CA GLY A 129 54.45 1.37 1.40
C GLY A 129 54.31 0.72 0.02
N LEU A 130 53.35 -0.19 -0.11
CA LEU A 130 52.93 -0.70 -1.43
C LEU A 130 52.18 0.41 -2.19
N GLN A 131 52.66 0.79 -3.38
CA GLN A 131 52.05 1.74 -4.28
C GLN A 131 51.66 1.06 -5.59
N GLY A 132 50.56 1.48 -6.19
CA GLY A 132 50.15 0.99 -7.47
C GLY A 132 48.66 0.77 -7.64
N LEU A 133 48.30 0.03 -8.67
CA LEU A 133 46.95 -0.31 -9.06
C LEU A 133 46.70 -1.81 -8.93
N LEU A 134 45.56 -2.19 -8.36
CA LEU A 134 45.10 -3.57 -8.28
C LEU A 134 43.67 -3.62 -8.84
N LEU A 135 43.49 -4.23 -9.99
CA LEU A 135 42.19 -4.61 -10.54
C LEU A 135 41.90 -6.04 -10.05
N SER A 136 40.75 -6.23 -9.39
CA SER A 136 40.35 -7.56 -8.88
C SER A 136 38.90 -7.85 -9.28
N ALA A 137 38.66 -9.11 -9.68
CA ALA A 137 37.32 -9.65 -9.89
C ALA A 137 37.10 -10.82 -8.91
N SER A 138 35.92 -10.87 -8.33
CA SER A 138 35.54 -11.96 -7.41
C SER A 138 34.11 -12.42 -7.72
N TRP A 139 33.89 -13.73 -7.73
CA TRP A 139 32.60 -14.35 -8.01
C TRP A 139 32.39 -15.59 -7.16
N GLU A 140 31.29 -15.64 -6.41
CA GLU A 140 30.87 -16.79 -5.64
C GLU A 140 30.13 -17.80 -6.54
N LEU A 141 30.61 -19.05 -6.60
CA LEU A 141 29.87 -20.13 -7.24
C LEU A 141 28.75 -20.62 -6.35
N ASP A 142 27.52 -20.35 -6.75
CA ASP A 142 26.31 -20.67 -5.97
C ASP A 142 25.95 -22.18 -6.08
N LEU A 143 26.74 -23.06 -5.46
CA LEU A 143 26.52 -24.50 -5.47
C LEU A 143 25.29 -24.90 -4.64
N TRP A 144 25.10 -24.24 -3.49
CA TRP A 144 24.07 -24.58 -2.49
C TRP A 144 22.82 -23.76 -2.61
N GLY A 145 22.77 -22.83 -3.55
CA GLY A 145 21.60 -21.95 -3.76
C GLY A 145 21.50 -20.78 -2.77
N ARG A 146 22.57 -20.42 -2.04
CA ARG A 146 22.59 -19.28 -1.13
C ARG A 146 22.22 -17.98 -1.85
N VAL A 147 22.96 -17.67 -2.91
CA VAL A 147 22.77 -16.43 -3.69
C VAL A 147 21.45 -16.44 -4.46
N ARG A 148 21.06 -17.59 -5.00
CA ARG A 148 19.75 -17.74 -5.66
C ARG A 148 18.59 -17.56 -4.68
N SER A 149 18.71 -18.06 -3.44
CA SER A 149 17.72 -17.87 -2.38
C SER A 149 17.63 -16.41 -1.94
N GLU A 150 18.76 -15.72 -1.75
CA GLU A 150 18.83 -14.29 -1.47
C GLU A 150 18.09 -13.47 -2.55
N ARG A 151 18.40 -13.75 -3.83
CA ARG A 151 17.71 -13.11 -4.97
C ARG A 151 16.21 -13.42 -4.99
N ALA A 152 15.81 -14.67 -4.74
CA ALA A 152 14.40 -15.07 -4.71
C ALA A 152 13.65 -14.39 -3.58
N ALA A 153 14.26 -14.25 -2.39
CA ALA A 153 13.73 -13.51 -1.27
C ALA A 153 13.51 -12.01 -1.62
N GLY A 154 14.54 -11.39 -2.24
CA GLY A 154 14.44 -9.99 -2.69
C GLY A 154 13.33 -9.77 -3.72
N LYS A 155 13.17 -10.67 -4.69
CA LYS A 155 12.09 -10.62 -5.68
C LYS A 155 10.70 -10.77 -5.05
N ALA A 156 10.55 -11.72 -4.13
CA ALA A 156 9.29 -11.94 -3.44
C ALA A 156 8.92 -10.73 -2.56
N GLN A 157 9.90 -10.11 -1.91
CA GLN A 157 9.70 -8.90 -1.13
C GLN A 157 9.29 -7.70 -2.01
N TYR A 158 9.88 -7.56 -3.20
CA TYR A 158 9.49 -6.54 -4.16
C TYR A 158 8.05 -6.76 -4.66
N ALA A 159 7.69 -8.00 -5.04
CA ALA A 159 6.33 -8.34 -5.45
C ALA A 159 5.29 -8.05 -4.34
N SER A 160 5.65 -8.30 -3.07
CA SER A 160 4.80 -7.89 -1.94
C SER A 160 4.61 -6.37 -1.88
N ALA A 161 5.68 -5.59 -2.05
CA ALA A 161 5.61 -4.14 -2.00
C ALA A 161 4.77 -3.55 -3.15
N GLU A 162 4.82 -4.14 -4.35
CA GLU A 162 3.95 -3.74 -5.48
C GLU A 162 2.47 -3.94 -5.14
N LEU A 163 2.12 -5.09 -4.54
CA LEU A 163 0.76 -5.40 -4.12
C LEU A 163 0.30 -4.50 -2.96
N ASP A 164 1.19 -4.15 -2.02
CA ASP A 164 0.91 -3.17 -0.97
C ASP A 164 0.63 -1.78 -1.56
N GLY A 165 1.37 -1.38 -2.60
CA GLY A 165 1.14 -0.14 -3.34
C GLY A 165 -0.23 -0.13 -4.03
N GLU A 166 -0.61 -1.24 -4.66
CA GLU A 166 -1.94 -1.40 -5.28
C GLU A 166 -3.05 -1.34 -4.24
N TYR A 167 -2.90 -2.03 -3.11
CA TYR A 167 -3.87 -1.95 -2.01
C TYR A 167 -3.99 -0.54 -1.44
N ALA A 168 -2.87 0.18 -1.30
CA ALA A 168 -2.87 1.58 -0.85
C ALA A 168 -3.64 2.47 -1.83
N ARG A 169 -3.48 2.27 -3.14
CA ARG A 169 -4.23 2.98 -4.18
C ARG A 169 -5.73 2.73 -4.09
N GLN A 170 -6.15 1.46 -3.99
CA GLN A 170 -7.56 1.09 -3.82
C GLN A 170 -8.15 1.64 -2.51
N SER A 171 -7.39 1.58 -1.43
CA SER A 171 -7.79 2.10 -0.13
C SER A 171 -7.96 3.62 -0.14
N LEU A 172 -7.09 4.36 -0.84
CA LEU A 172 -7.21 5.81 -1.01
C LEU A 172 -8.49 6.17 -1.75
N VAL A 173 -8.78 5.51 -2.88
CA VAL A 173 -10.02 5.73 -3.64
C VAL A 173 -11.27 5.49 -2.77
N ALA A 174 -11.28 4.38 -2.03
CA ALA A 174 -12.35 4.08 -1.10
C ALA A 174 -12.47 5.14 0.01
N LEU A 175 -11.35 5.64 0.53
CA LEU A 175 -11.34 6.66 1.58
C LEU A 175 -11.86 8.01 1.07
N VAL A 176 -11.47 8.42 -0.14
CA VAL A 176 -11.98 9.64 -0.80
C VAL A 176 -13.49 9.54 -1.02
N ALA A 177 -13.98 8.40 -1.55
CA ALA A 177 -15.41 8.19 -1.76
C ALA A 177 -16.21 8.25 -0.45
N LYS A 178 -15.73 7.57 0.60
CA LYS A 178 -16.36 7.63 1.93
C LYS A 178 -16.36 9.05 2.51
N SER A 179 -15.23 9.75 2.41
CA SER A 179 -15.11 11.12 2.91
C SER A 179 -16.01 12.09 2.14
N TRP A 180 -16.22 11.88 0.84
CA TRP A 180 -17.15 12.62 0.01
C TRP A 180 -18.61 12.43 0.47
N PHE A 181 -19.03 11.18 0.71
CA PHE A 181 -20.38 10.91 1.20
C PHE A 181 -20.61 11.47 2.61
N LEU A 182 -19.62 11.38 3.50
CA LEU A 182 -19.69 11.97 4.84
C LEU A 182 -19.73 13.52 4.79
N ALA A 183 -18.99 14.16 3.88
CA ALA A 183 -19.05 15.61 3.70
C ALA A 183 -20.41 16.05 3.14
N THR A 184 -20.98 15.27 2.21
CA THR A 184 -22.32 15.49 1.67
C THR A 184 -23.38 15.30 2.75
N GLU A 185 -23.30 14.26 3.56
CA GLU A 185 -24.17 14.06 4.72
C GLU A 185 -24.10 15.27 5.67
N ALA A 186 -22.90 15.69 6.06
CA ALA A 186 -22.72 16.82 6.98
C ALA A 186 -23.32 18.13 6.44
N ARG A 187 -23.21 18.38 5.13
CA ARG A 187 -23.88 19.51 4.47
C ARG A 187 -25.40 19.41 4.57
N LEU A 188 -25.95 18.24 4.25
CA LEU A 188 -27.39 18.01 4.28
C LEU A 188 -27.95 18.05 5.72
N GLN A 189 -27.21 17.53 6.71
CA GLN A 189 -27.53 17.63 8.13
C GLN A 189 -27.61 19.10 8.56
N LYS A 190 -26.65 19.92 8.13
CA LYS A 190 -26.65 21.37 8.36
C LYS A 190 -27.88 22.00 7.73
N ALA A 191 -28.25 21.67 6.50
CA ALA A 191 -29.45 22.23 5.84
C ALA A 191 -30.75 21.88 6.58
N ILE A 192 -30.90 20.62 7.03
CA ILE A 192 -32.03 20.18 7.86
C ILE A 192 -32.09 21.02 9.18
N ALA A 193 -30.94 21.30 9.82
CA ALA A 193 -30.88 22.09 11.02
C ALA A 193 -31.22 23.57 10.76
N GLU A 194 -30.83 24.15 9.63
CA GLU A 194 -31.22 25.49 9.20
C GLU A 194 -32.75 25.60 9.02
N ASP A 195 -33.36 24.59 8.40
CA ASP A 195 -34.82 24.51 8.29
C ASP A 195 -35.49 24.43 9.65
N MET A 196 -34.90 23.66 10.57
CA MET A 196 -35.42 23.55 11.94
C MET A 196 -35.29 24.85 12.71
N VAL A 197 -34.21 25.62 12.57
CA VAL A 197 -34.06 26.95 13.17
C VAL A 197 -35.16 27.87 12.66
N ARG A 198 -35.36 27.94 11.32
CA ARG A 198 -36.44 28.77 10.73
C ARG A 198 -37.83 28.39 11.25
N ALA A 199 -38.10 27.09 11.35
CA ALA A 199 -39.39 26.63 11.88
C ALA A 199 -39.55 26.91 13.37
N SER A 200 -38.47 26.87 14.16
CA SER A 200 -38.50 27.21 15.59
C SER A 200 -38.64 28.73 15.82
N GLU A 201 -38.03 29.56 14.98
CA GLU A 201 -38.23 31.04 15.00
C GLU A 201 -39.70 31.41 14.75
N GLN A 202 -40.35 30.76 13.77
CA GLN A 202 -41.79 30.96 13.53
C GLN A 202 -42.63 30.59 14.75
N LEU A 203 -42.28 29.52 15.49
CA LEU A 203 -43.01 29.16 16.71
C LEU A 203 -42.83 30.19 17.84
N VAL A 204 -41.61 30.73 18.00
CA VAL A 204 -41.36 31.83 18.97
C VAL A 204 -42.16 33.06 18.61
N ASP A 205 -42.22 33.43 17.32
CA ASP A 205 -43.00 34.59 16.89
C ASP A 205 -44.51 34.40 17.14
N VAL A 206 -45.05 33.22 16.89
CA VAL A 206 -46.44 32.90 17.19
C VAL A 206 -46.70 32.95 18.70
N ALA A 207 -45.81 32.37 19.54
CA ALA A 207 -45.95 32.42 21.00
C ALA A 207 -45.93 33.86 21.51
N ARG A 208 -45.03 34.70 21.01
CA ARG A 208 -44.91 36.12 21.38
C ARG A 208 -46.13 36.92 20.98
N GLN A 209 -46.67 36.73 19.78
CA GLN A 209 -47.92 37.40 19.33
C GLN A 209 -49.11 37.01 20.19
N ARG A 210 -49.28 35.74 20.55
CA ARG A 210 -50.36 35.28 21.42
C ARG A 210 -50.25 35.85 22.83
N GLN A 211 -49.05 35.95 23.39
CA GLN A 211 -48.79 36.60 24.67
C GLN A 211 -49.20 38.08 24.64
N GLN A 212 -48.77 38.80 23.58
CA GLN A 212 -49.12 40.26 23.45
C GLN A 212 -50.61 40.55 23.38
N VAL A 213 -51.39 39.64 22.78
CA VAL A 213 -52.83 39.77 22.71
C VAL A 213 -53.59 39.15 23.90
N GLY A 214 -52.85 38.67 24.91
CA GLY A 214 -53.40 38.13 26.15
C GLY A 214 -54.05 36.75 26.05
N VAL A 215 -53.81 35.98 24.95
CA VAL A 215 -54.30 34.60 24.78
C VAL A 215 -53.20 33.58 24.87
N GLY A 216 -51.95 33.99 25.13
CA GLY A 216 -50.77 33.15 25.33
C GLY A 216 -50.22 33.25 26.74
N ASP A 217 -49.42 32.26 27.15
CA ASP A 217 -48.79 32.13 28.44
C ASP A 217 -47.28 32.45 28.32
N ASP A 218 -46.70 33.09 29.35
CA ASP A 218 -45.25 33.34 29.48
C ASP A 218 -44.45 32.03 29.44
N TYR A 219 -45.02 30.94 29.93
CA TYR A 219 -44.43 29.61 29.90
C TYR A 219 -44.26 29.11 28.46
N ASP A 220 -45.26 29.24 27.60
CA ASP A 220 -45.18 28.82 26.20
C ASP A 220 -44.06 29.57 25.44
N LEU A 221 -43.95 30.90 25.67
CA LEU A 221 -42.88 31.69 25.09
C LEU A 221 -41.51 31.25 25.59
N ALA A 222 -41.34 31.06 26.90
CA ALA A 222 -40.05 30.62 27.46
C ALA A 222 -39.64 29.23 26.95
N VAL A 223 -40.56 28.30 26.80
CA VAL A 223 -40.30 26.96 26.22
C VAL A 223 -39.91 27.06 24.75
N ALA A 224 -40.58 27.90 23.95
CA ALA A 224 -40.25 28.10 22.54
C ALA A 224 -38.86 28.73 22.37
N GLU A 225 -38.51 29.75 23.19
CA GLU A 225 -37.19 30.39 23.17
C GLU A 225 -36.08 29.42 23.62
N ALA A 226 -36.30 28.59 24.65
CA ALA A 226 -35.37 27.58 25.09
C ALA A 226 -35.11 26.52 23.99
N ASN A 227 -36.16 26.03 23.32
CA ASN A 227 -36.05 25.09 22.21
C ASN A 227 -35.28 25.70 21.02
N LEU A 228 -35.55 26.96 20.66
CA LEU A 228 -34.80 27.68 19.62
C LEU A 228 -33.32 27.79 19.99
N GLY A 229 -32.99 28.07 21.25
CA GLY A 229 -31.61 28.08 21.75
C GLY A 229 -30.90 26.76 21.51
N GLY A 230 -31.53 25.62 21.86
CA GLY A 230 -31.00 24.28 21.67
C GLY A 230 -30.80 23.90 20.19
N VAL A 231 -31.75 24.31 19.31
CA VAL A 231 -31.65 24.05 17.87
C VAL A 231 -30.54 24.90 17.24
N ARG A 232 -30.38 26.15 17.66
CA ARG A 232 -29.25 27.01 17.20
C ARG A 232 -27.89 26.46 17.61
N ASP A 233 -27.76 25.91 18.83
CA ASP A 233 -26.54 25.27 19.27
C ASP A 233 -26.25 24.05 18.39
N THR A 234 -27.26 23.20 18.14
CA THR A 234 -27.13 22.04 17.22
C THR A 234 -26.67 22.46 15.82
N LEU A 235 -27.22 23.56 15.27
CA LEU A 235 -26.76 24.11 13.99
C LEU A 235 -25.26 24.48 14.03
N ARG A 236 -24.80 25.12 15.11
CA ARG A 236 -23.36 25.47 15.24
C ARG A 236 -22.46 24.24 15.29
N GLN A 237 -22.88 23.16 15.96
CA GLN A 237 -22.17 21.90 15.97
C GLN A 237 -22.09 21.28 14.56
N LEU A 238 -23.20 21.29 13.82
CA LEU A 238 -23.24 20.74 12.44
C LEU A 238 -22.44 21.60 11.45
N GLU A 239 -22.44 22.94 11.61
CA GLU A 239 -21.56 23.83 10.84
C GLU A 239 -20.07 23.49 11.07
N LEU A 240 -19.68 23.25 12.32
CA LEU A 240 -18.31 22.85 12.65
C LEU A 240 -17.98 21.49 12.04
N GLY A 241 -18.86 20.49 12.19
CA GLY A 241 -18.71 19.16 11.62
C GLY A 241 -18.56 19.18 10.09
N TYR A 242 -19.36 19.99 9.41
CA TYR A 242 -19.26 20.16 7.96
C TYR A 242 -17.90 20.75 7.55
N ARG A 243 -17.42 21.79 8.21
CA ARG A 243 -16.10 22.36 7.93
C ARG A 243 -14.97 21.38 8.21
N GLN A 244 -15.11 20.53 9.24
CA GLN A 244 -14.12 19.48 9.55
C GLN A 244 -14.09 18.41 8.46
N SER A 245 -15.26 17.97 7.96
CA SER A 245 -15.34 16.99 6.88
C SER A 245 -14.76 17.52 5.55
N GLN A 246 -14.99 18.81 5.24
CA GLN A 246 -14.38 19.48 4.09
C GLN A 246 -12.85 19.47 4.19
N ARG A 247 -12.29 19.85 5.36
CA ARG A 247 -10.82 19.85 5.58
C ARG A 247 -10.23 18.46 5.50
N ALA A 248 -10.91 17.46 6.06
CA ALA A 248 -10.46 16.07 5.96
C ALA A 248 -10.36 15.61 4.50
N LEU A 249 -11.35 15.94 3.69
CA LEU A 249 -11.36 15.64 2.27
C LEU A 249 -10.25 16.41 1.52
N GLU A 250 -10.10 17.71 1.77
CA GLU A 250 -9.04 18.54 1.16
C GLU A 250 -7.63 17.98 1.45
N VAL A 251 -7.39 17.48 2.66
CA VAL A 251 -6.12 16.82 3.00
C VAL A 251 -5.90 15.55 2.17
N LEU A 252 -6.94 14.74 1.95
CA LEU A 252 -6.82 13.54 1.09
C LEU A 252 -6.50 13.89 -0.37
N LEU A 253 -6.98 15.05 -0.84
CA LEU A 253 -6.69 15.59 -2.18
C LEU A 253 -5.30 16.24 -2.27
N GLY A 254 -4.57 16.39 -1.16
CA GLY A 254 -3.31 17.12 -1.12
C GLY A 254 -3.46 18.65 -1.16
N ARG A 255 -4.68 19.17 -0.90
CA ARG A 255 -4.97 20.61 -0.84
C ARG A 255 -4.71 21.19 0.55
N TYR A 256 -4.53 22.52 0.61
CA TYR A 256 -4.58 23.23 1.90
C TYR A 256 -5.97 23.13 2.51
N PRO A 257 -6.12 22.77 3.82
CA PRO A 257 -7.41 22.51 4.46
C PRO A 257 -8.16 23.81 4.81
N SER A 258 -8.66 24.51 3.80
CA SER A 258 -9.38 25.78 3.92
C SER A 258 -10.88 25.64 4.23
N ALA A 259 -11.44 24.44 4.07
CA ALA A 259 -12.88 24.17 4.08
C ALA A 259 -13.63 24.93 2.97
N SER A 260 -13.02 25.04 1.79
CA SER A 260 -13.61 25.70 0.61
C SER A 260 -14.28 24.73 -0.36
N LEU A 261 -13.98 23.43 -0.26
CA LEU A 261 -14.56 22.41 -1.14
C LEU A 261 -16.05 22.25 -0.87
N ALA A 262 -16.88 22.54 -1.88
CA ALA A 262 -18.32 22.33 -1.77
C ALA A 262 -18.65 20.82 -1.87
N ALA A 263 -19.41 20.31 -0.90
CA ALA A 263 -19.99 18.96 -0.99
C ALA A 263 -21.23 18.96 -1.92
N ALA A 264 -21.69 17.78 -2.34
CA ALA A 264 -22.86 17.64 -3.21
C ALA A 264 -24.15 18.13 -2.57
N ASP A 265 -25.13 18.51 -3.41
CA ASP A 265 -26.46 18.94 -2.98
C ASP A 265 -27.37 17.76 -2.58
N ALA A 266 -27.01 16.54 -2.96
CA ALA A 266 -27.73 15.31 -2.63
C ALA A 266 -26.76 14.13 -2.58
N LEU A 267 -27.11 13.11 -1.80
CA LEU A 267 -26.42 11.82 -1.88
C LEU A 267 -26.74 11.14 -3.21
N PRO A 268 -25.75 10.52 -3.91
CA PRO A 268 -26.01 9.78 -5.13
C PRO A 268 -26.91 8.57 -4.88
N GLY A 269 -27.56 8.06 -5.91
CA GLY A 269 -28.32 6.80 -5.83
C GLY A 269 -27.45 5.67 -5.31
N LEU A 270 -28.03 4.74 -4.52
CA LEU A 270 -27.30 3.53 -4.14
C LEU A 270 -27.20 2.60 -5.36
N PRO A 271 -26.00 2.17 -5.78
CA PRO A 271 -25.84 1.23 -6.88
C PRO A 271 -26.53 -0.12 -6.62
N PRO A 272 -26.81 -0.93 -7.66
CA PRO A 272 -27.36 -2.28 -7.49
C PRO A 272 -26.50 -3.14 -6.56
N PRO A 273 -27.06 -4.21 -5.93
CA PRO A 273 -26.31 -5.14 -5.10
C PRO A 273 -25.09 -5.71 -5.84
N VAL A 274 -23.97 -5.84 -5.11
CA VAL A 274 -22.69 -6.28 -5.67
C VAL A 274 -22.61 -7.81 -5.63
N PRO A 275 -22.28 -8.50 -6.76
CA PRO A 275 -21.96 -9.91 -6.72
C PRO A 275 -20.71 -10.16 -5.86
N ALA A 276 -20.82 -11.04 -4.85
CA ALA A 276 -19.75 -11.25 -3.88
C ALA A 276 -18.73 -12.34 -4.26
N GLY A 277 -18.98 -13.13 -5.31
CA GLY A 277 -18.12 -14.26 -5.68
C GLY A 277 -18.08 -15.35 -4.62
N LEU A 278 -17.08 -16.22 -4.68
CA LEU A 278 -16.88 -17.29 -3.71
C LEU A 278 -15.86 -16.88 -2.62
N PRO A 279 -16.04 -17.34 -1.37
CA PRO A 279 -15.07 -17.06 -0.31
C PRO A 279 -13.64 -17.51 -0.65
N SER A 280 -13.48 -18.63 -1.35
CA SER A 280 -12.16 -19.15 -1.75
C SER A 280 -11.42 -18.26 -2.74
N GLU A 281 -12.13 -17.54 -3.61
CA GLU A 281 -11.54 -16.64 -4.60
C GLU A 281 -10.97 -15.36 -3.97
N LEU A 282 -11.45 -14.99 -2.77
CA LEU A 282 -11.05 -13.76 -2.09
C LEU A 282 -9.55 -13.72 -1.80
N LEU A 283 -8.97 -14.87 -1.38
CA LEU A 283 -7.56 -14.98 -1.05
C LEU A 283 -6.62 -14.72 -2.24
N GLU A 284 -7.10 -14.98 -3.46
CA GLU A 284 -6.33 -14.76 -4.69
C GLU A 284 -6.59 -13.37 -5.31
N ARG A 285 -7.66 -12.70 -4.86
CA ARG A 285 -8.11 -11.44 -5.45
C ARG A 285 -7.63 -10.22 -4.68
N ARG A 286 -7.63 -10.26 -3.36
CA ARG A 286 -7.24 -9.12 -2.51
C ARG A 286 -5.74 -8.89 -2.53
N PRO A 287 -5.28 -7.68 -2.93
CA PRO A 287 -3.84 -7.41 -3.02
C PRO A 287 -3.10 -7.53 -1.68
N ASP A 288 -3.72 -7.15 -0.54
CA ASP A 288 -3.12 -7.25 0.80
C ASP A 288 -2.88 -8.69 1.25
N VAL A 289 -3.79 -9.62 0.89
CA VAL A 289 -3.66 -11.05 1.18
C VAL A 289 -2.57 -11.67 0.30
N VAL A 290 -2.58 -11.37 -1.01
CA VAL A 290 -1.53 -11.84 -1.94
C VAL A 290 -0.17 -11.25 -1.56
N ALA A 291 -0.12 -9.99 -1.07
CA ALA A 291 1.12 -9.40 -0.54
C ALA A 291 1.66 -10.19 0.67
N ALA A 292 0.78 -10.61 1.57
CA ALA A 292 1.18 -11.46 2.71
C ALA A 292 1.71 -12.83 2.26
N GLU A 293 1.10 -13.46 1.24
CA GLU A 293 1.62 -14.67 0.60
C GLU A 293 3.06 -14.47 0.07
N ARG A 294 3.31 -13.34 -0.63
CA ARG A 294 4.65 -13.01 -1.13
C ARG A 294 5.67 -12.79 -0.01
N ARG A 295 5.24 -12.27 1.16
CA ARG A 295 6.10 -12.18 2.35
C ARG A 295 6.46 -13.55 2.91
N VAL A 296 5.52 -14.51 2.91
CA VAL A 296 5.84 -15.90 3.27
C VAL A 296 6.88 -16.48 2.33
N ALA A 297 6.73 -16.29 1.01
CA ALA A 297 7.70 -16.75 0.03
C ALA A 297 9.08 -16.10 0.25
N ALA A 298 9.15 -14.82 0.60
CA ALA A 298 10.37 -14.12 0.93
C ALA A 298 11.05 -14.71 2.19
N ALA A 299 10.29 -14.96 3.26
CA ALA A 299 10.78 -15.51 4.51
C ALA A 299 11.29 -16.96 4.32
N PHE A 300 10.57 -17.76 3.53
CA PHE A 300 10.99 -19.12 3.15
C PHE A 300 12.35 -19.12 2.45
N ASN A 301 12.55 -18.21 1.49
CA ASN A 301 13.82 -18.11 0.77
C ASN A 301 14.95 -17.59 1.67
N ARG A 302 14.68 -16.67 2.63
CA ARG A 302 15.68 -16.22 3.62
C ARG A 302 16.09 -17.34 4.57
N GLU A 303 15.17 -18.22 4.94
CA GLU A 303 15.50 -19.41 5.73
C GLU A 303 16.41 -20.37 4.93
N ALA A 304 16.11 -20.60 3.65
CA ALA A 304 16.94 -21.40 2.75
C ALA A 304 18.34 -20.80 2.57
N GLU A 305 18.46 -19.48 2.40
CA GLU A 305 19.70 -18.74 2.37
C GLU A 305 20.54 -18.97 3.64
N ALA A 306 19.94 -18.81 4.83
CA ALA A 306 20.62 -19.01 6.10
C ALA A 306 21.10 -20.46 6.30
N LYS A 307 20.32 -21.45 5.84
CA LYS A 307 20.73 -22.86 5.84
C LYS A 307 21.93 -23.09 4.92
N ALA A 308 21.90 -22.51 3.72
CA ALA A 308 22.99 -22.61 2.74
C ALA A 308 24.27 -21.90 3.22
N ALA A 309 24.17 -20.81 3.98
CA ALA A 309 25.31 -20.08 4.54
C ALA A 309 26.16 -20.90 5.55
N ARG A 310 25.66 -22.04 6.01
CA ARG A 310 26.40 -23.00 6.86
C ARG A 310 27.31 -23.93 6.06
N LEU A 311 27.14 -23.97 4.74
CA LEU A 311 27.86 -24.86 3.84
C LEU A 311 29.13 -24.19 3.29
N PRO A 312 30.12 -24.96 2.81
CA PRO A 312 31.32 -24.39 2.23
C PRO A 312 31.03 -23.51 1.01
N THR A 313 31.61 -22.33 0.95
CA THR A 313 31.52 -21.42 -0.20
C THR A 313 32.73 -21.54 -1.10
N ILE A 314 32.52 -21.51 -2.41
CA ILE A 314 33.61 -21.51 -3.42
C ILE A 314 33.56 -20.16 -4.13
N SER A 315 34.68 -19.42 -4.07
CA SER A 315 34.82 -18.15 -4.75
C SER A 315 35.93 -18.27 -5.83
N LEU A 316 35.62 -17.81 -7.03
CA LEU A 316 36.59 -17.59 -8.09
C LEU A 316 37.13 -16.18 -8.00
N THR A 317 38.46 -16.03 -8.13
CA THR A 317 39.10 -14.72 -8.09
C THR A 317 40.03 -14.58 -9.31
N ALA A 318 40.06 -13.37 -9.87
CA ALA A 318 41.02 -12.99 -10.86
C ALA A 318 41.57 -11.61 -10.52
N SER A 319 42.83 -11.37 -10.66
CA SER A 319 43.41 -10.05 -10.43
C SER A 319 44.53 -9.71 -11.40
N SER A 320 44.67 -8.41 -11.65
CA SER A 320 45.81 -7.82 -12.35
C SER A 320 46.34 -6.68 -11.49
N SER A 321 47.64 -6.75 -11.18
CA SER A 321 48.24 -5.73 -10.31
C SER A 321 49.51 -5.16 -10.93
N ASN A 322 49.69 -3.85 -10.79
CA ASN A 322 50.94 -3.17 -11.00
C ASN A 322 51.31 -2.51 -9.65
N LEU A 323 52.03 -3.27 -8.83
CA LEU A 323 52.40 -2.87 -7.47
C LEU A 323 53.92 -2.73 -7.40
N THR A 324 54.38 -1.62 -6.84
CA THR A 324 55.81 -1.37 -6.56
C THR A 324 56.00 -1.18 -5.07
N SER A 325 57.11 -1.68 -4.56
CA SER A 325 57.57 -1.45 -3.19
C SER A 325 59.09 -1.31 -3.20
N GLU A 326 59.60 -0.28 -2.53
CA GLU A 326 61.04 -0.09 -2.41
C GLU A 326 61.68 -1.03 -1.37
N PHE A 327 60.90 -1.58 -0.42
CA PHE A 327 61.37 -2.41 0.66
C PHE A 327 61.49 -3.91 0.29
N PHE A 328 60.60 -4.42 -0.56
CA PHE A 328 60.69 -5.76 -1.06
C PHE A 328 61.27 -5.72 -2.48
N VAL A 329 62.38 -6.45 -2.73
CA VAL A 329 62.98 -6.64 -4.05
C VAL A 329 61.98 -7.40 -4.96
N LEU A 330 60.90 -6.68 -5.34
CA LEU A 330 59.98 -7.11 -6.41
C LEU A 330 60.49 -6.65 -7.78
N GLN A 331 61.76 -6.22 -7.83
CA GLN A 331 62.39 -5.61 -9.01
C GLN A 331 62.52 -6.54 -10.24
N ASP A 332 62.37 -7.83 -10.08
CA ASP A 332 62.54 -8.82 -11.16
C ASP A 332 61.24 -9.53 -11.59
N ARG A 333 60.06 -8.98 -11.24
CA ARG A 333 58.80 -9.50 -11.74
C ARG A 333 58.23 -8.65 -12.85
N ASP A 334 57.89 -9.31 -13.97
CA ASP A 334 57.13 -8.65 -15.04
C ASP A 334 55.86 -7.99 -14.49
N ASN A 335 55.72 -6.70 -14.68
CA ASN A 335 54.51 -5.96 -14.38
C ASN A 335 53.71 -5.71 -15.68
N PRO A 336 52.39 -5.90 -15.71
CA PRO A 336 51.49 -6.29 -14.63
C PRO A 336 51.49 -7.79 -14.30
N VAL A 337 51.31 -8.13 -13.00
CA VAL A 337 51.16 -9.51 -12.54
C VAL A 337 49.69 -9.90 -12.67
N TRP A 338 49.44 -10.98 -13.39
CA TRP A 338 48.12 -11.58 -13.54
C TRP A 338 48.00 -12.80 -12.63
N SER A 339 46.88 -12.93 -11.91
CA SER A 339 46.58 -14.11 -11.13
C SER A 339 45.12 -14.52 -11.31
N ALA A 340 44.86 -15.82 -11.31
CA ALA A 340 43.54 -16.39 -11.25
C ALA A 340 43.57 -17.56 -10.24
N GLY A 341 42.51 -17.68 -9.46
CA GLY A 341 42.42 -18.69 -8.41
C GLY A 341 41.01 -19.05 -8.02
N ALA A 342 40.89 -20.11 -7.26
CA ALA A 342 39.67 -20.49 -6.58
C ALA A 342 39.96 -20.66 -5.09
N SER A 343 39.06 -20.19 -4.24
CA SER A 343 39.13 -20.37 -2.78
C SER A 343 37.93 -21.14 -2.29
N LEU A 344 38.15 -22.05 -1.33
CA LEU A 344 37.11 -22.77 -0.60
C LEU A 344 37.14 -22.29 0.85
N LEU A 345 36.01 -21.75 1.34
CA LEU A 345 35.84 -21.35 2.73
C LEU A 345 34.74 -22.19 3.37
N ALA A 346 35.09 -23.04 4.35
CA ALA A 346 34.15 -23.82 5.13
C ALA A 346 34.12 -23.30 6.57
N PRO A 347 32.97 -22.77 7.06
CA PRO A 347 32.84 -22.33 8.44
C PRO A 347 32.78 -23.56 9.38
N ILE A 348 33.86 -23.85 10.10
CA ILE A 348 33.91 -25.00 11.01
C ILE A 348 33.29 -24.67 12.36
N TYR A 349 33.63 -23.50 12.93
CA TYR A 349 33.11 -23.05 14.22
C TYR A 349 32.97 -21.53 14.26
N ARG A 350 31.77 -21.05 14.59
CA ARG A 350 31.47 -19.62 14.76
C ARG A 350 30.68 -19.36 16.05
N GLY A 351 30.95 -20.11 17.13
CA GLY A 351 30.28 -19.89 18.42
C GLY A 351 28.76 -20.03 18.38
N GLY A 352 28.21 -20.86 17.49
CA GLY A 352 26.76 -21.03 17.32
C GLY A 352 26.04 -19.97 16.47
N ALA A 353 26.73 -18.93 15.99
CA ALA A 353 26.10 -17.80 15.28
C ALA A 353 25.32 -18.23 14.01
N LEU A 354 25.85 -19.15 13.22
CA LEU A 354 25.18 -19.64 12.01
C LEU A 354 23.91 -20.45 12.33
N GLN A 355 23.92 -21.20 13.43
CA GLN A 355 22.76 -21.95 13.88
C GLN A 355 21.68 -20.98 14.39
N ALA A 356 22.06 -20.00 15.22
CA ALA A 356 21.16 -18.95 15.69
C ALA A 356 20.53 -18.16 14.50
N GLN A 357 21.30 -17.90 13.45
CA GLN A 357 20.78 -17.25 12.24
C GLN A 357 19.69 -18.08 11.56
N VAL A 358 19.84 -19.41 11.48
CA VAL A 358 18.79 -20.30 10.94
C VAL A 358 17.55 -20.27 11.85
N GLU A 359 17.73 -20.31 13.17
CA GLU A 359 16.61 -20.24 14.13
C GLU A 359 15.85 -18.92 14.02
N ILE A 360 16.55 -17.78 13.86
CA ILE A 360 15.93 -16.49 13.61
C ILE A 360 15.09 -16.53 12.34
N ARG A 361 15.66 -17.00 11.21
CA ARG A 361 14.93 -17.05 9.94
C ARG A 361 13.75 -18.02 9.95
N THR A 362 13.87 -19.14 10.68
CA THR A 362 12.76 -20.07 10.90
C THR A 362 11.64 -19.41 11.73
N ALA A 363 11.98 -18.62 12.74
CA ALA A 363 10.99 -17.87 13.51
C ALA A 363 10.30 -16.78 12.67
N GLU A 364 11.06 -16.05 11.84
CA GLU A 364 10.51 -15.07 10.88
C GLU A 364 9.55 -15.73 9.88
N GLN A 365 9.86 -16.94 9.42
CA GLN A 365 8.97 -17.71 8.54
C GLN A 365 7.65 -18.07 9.25
N LYS A 366 7.72 -18.55 10.50
CA LYS A 366 6.52 -18.83 11.31
C LYS A 366 5.69 -17.56 11.54
N GLN A 367 6.33 -16.43 11.78
CA GLN A 367 5.67 -15.13 11.88
C GLN A 367 4.93 -14.77 10.59
N ALA A 368 5.60 -14.89 9.43
CA ALA A 368 4.99 -14.59 8.14
C ALA A 368 3.76 -15.48 7.84
N LEU A 369 3.81 -16.77 8.21
CA LEU A 369 2.67 -17.69 8.10
C LEU A 369 1.48 -17.24 8.96
N ALA A 370 1.74 -16.81 10.21
CA ALA A 370 0.69 -16.30 11.09
C ALA A 370 0.12 -14.96 10.59
N GLU A 371 0.95 -14.10 10.00
CA GLU A 371 0.51 -12.85 9.38
C GLU A 371 -0.37 -13.08 8.16
N TYR A 372 -0.06 -14.09 7.33
CA TYR A 372 -0.91 -14.49 6.21
C TYR A 372 -2.27 -15.00 6.70
N ALA A 373 -2.31 -15.89 7.71
CA ALA A 373 -3.55 -16.36 8.30
C ALA A 373 -4.40 -15.20 8.84
N ARG A 374 -3.77 -14.26 9.56
CA ARG A 374 -4.44 -13.06 10.07
C ARG A 374 -5.00 -12.19 8.94
N ALA A 375 -4.28 -12.01 7.84
CA ALA A 375 -4.74 -11.25 6.69
C ALA A 375 -5.95 -11.93 6.03
N GLY A 376 -5.93 -13.24 5.85
CA GLY A 376 -7.05 -14.01 5.32
C GLY A 376 -8.30 -13.92 6.19
N LEU A 377 -8.18 -14.16 7.51
CA LEU A 377 -9.30 -14.06 8.44
C LEU A 377 -9.90 -12.64 8.48
N ARG A 378 -9.06 -11.61 8.44
CA ARG A 378 -9.53 -10.23 8.34
C ARG A 378 -10.29 -9.99 7.05
N ALA A 379 -9.79 -10.51 5.92
CA ALA A 379 -10.45 -10.38 4.64
C ALA A 379 -11.85 -10.98 4.64
N PHE A 380 -12.04 -12.18 5.21
CA PHE A 380 -13.37 -12.79 5.37
C PHE A 380 -14.28 -11.96 6.27
N ASN A 381 -13.77 -11.52 7.42
CA ASN A 381 -14.53 -10.69 8.36
C ASN A 381 -14.99 -9.37 7.71
N ASP A 382 -14.15 -8.72 6.90
CA ASP A 382 -14.49 -7.48 6.22
C ASP A 382 -15.67 -7.70 5.25
N VAL A 383 -15.66 -8.81 4.48
CA VAL A 383 -16.75 -9.13 3.54
C VAL A 383 -18.03 -9.50 4.26
N GLU A 384 -17.99 -10.39 5.27
CA GLU A 384 -19.17 -10.78 6.03
C GLU A 384 -19.83 -9.59 6.74
N ASN A 385 -19.02 -8.72 7.35
CA ASN A 385 -19.53 -7.50 7.97
C ASN A 385 -20.16 -6.54 6.96
N ALA A 386 -19.54 -6.38 5.78
CA ALA A 386 -20.06 -5.49 4.75
C ALA A 386 -21.38 -6.00 4.16
N LEU A 387 -21.49 -7.31 3.88
CA LEU A 387 -22.73 -7.96 3.41
C LEU A 387 -23.85 -7.87 4.44
N SER A 388 -23.57 -8.20 5.70
CA SER A 388 -24.54 -8.13 6.80
C SER A 388 -25.02 -6.69 7.03
N SER A 389 -24.11 -5.71 6.94
CA SER A 389 -24.43 -4.29 7.08
C SER A 389 -25.32 -3.82 5.95
N GLU A 390 -25.10 -4.25 4.71
CA GLU A 390 -25.91 -3.87 3.54
C GLU A 390 -27.37 -4.27 3.72
N VAL A 391 -27.63 -5.53 4.09
CA VAL A 391 -29.00 -6.02 4.32
C VAL A 391 -29.68 -5.25 5.44
N THR A 392 -28.94 -5.02 6.55
CA THR A 392 -29.46 -4.32 7.73
C THR A 392 -29.79 -2.86 7.41
N LEU A 393 -28.91 -2.15 6.70
CA LEU A 393 -29.09 -0.75 6.36
C LEU A 393 -30.25 -0.54 5.39
N GLN A 394 -30.43 -1.44 4.42
CA GLN A 394 -31.57 -1.39 3.50
C GLN A 394 -32.90 -1.54 4.24
N ALA A 395 -33.00 -2.49 5.18
CA ALA A 395 -34.18 -2.65 6.02
C ALA A 395 -34.45 -1.42 6.91
N ARG A 396 -33.39 -0.86 7.52
CA ARG A 396 -33.48 0.35 8.35
C ARG A 396 -33.93 1.55 7.54
N GLU A 397 -33.42 1.74 6.32
CA GLU A 397 -33.81 2.85 5.45
C GLU A 397 -35.30 2.82 5.15
N GLN A 398 -35.86 1.67 4.78
CA GLN A 398 -37.30 1.52 4.53
C GLN A 398 -38.15 1.89 5.75
N LEU A 399 -37.75 1.47 6.97
CA LEU A 399 -38.45 1.81 8.19
C LEU A 399 -38.36 3.32 8.51
N LEU A 400 -37.19 3.92 8.30
CA LEU A 400 -36.95 5.35 8.59
C LEU A 400 -37.62 6.28 7.58
N VAL A 401 -37.73 5.89 6.31
CA VAL A 401 -38.51 6.65 5.31
C VAL A 401 -39.97 6.73 5.75
N LYS A 402 -40.56 5.61 6.18
CA LYS A 402 -41.94 5.60 6.70
C LYS A 402 -42.05 6.42 8.00
N ALA A 403 -41.12 6.27 8.94
CA ALA A 403 -41.13 7.00 10.19
C ALA A 403 -41.04 8.51 9.98
N ALA A 404 -40.17 9.00 9.08
CA ALA A 404 -40.05 10.40 8.74
C ALA A 404 -41.35 10.95 8.12
N ALA A 405 -41.99 10.19 7.23
CA ALA A 405 -43.27 10.56 6.64
C ALA A 405 -44.40 10.59 7.68
N ASP A 406 -44.43 9.67 8.63
CA ASP A 406 -45.42 9.64 9.70
C ASP A 406 -45.23 10.82 10.68
N HIS A 407 -43.97 11.16 11.04
CA HIS A 407 -43.67 12.34 11.85
C HIS A 407 -44.05 13.65 11.13
N ALA A 408 -43.84 13.75 9.82
CA ALA A 408 -44.25 14.91 9.04
C ALA A 408 -45.78 15.08 9.09
N ARG A 409 -46.55 14.01 8.93
CA ARG A 409 -48.00 14.03 9.07
C ARG A 409 -48.46 14.40 10.50
N ALA A 410 -47.82 13.83 11.52
CA ALA A 410 -48.11 14.12 12.91
C ALA A 410 -47.87 15.60 13.26
N LEU A 411 -46.78 16.18 12.73
CA LEU A 411 -46.48 17.61 12.87
C LEU A 411 -47.58 18.48 12.23
N GLU A 412 -48.04 18.13 11.04
CA GLU A 412 -49.10 18.87 10.38
C GLU A 412 -50.42 18.82 11.18
N PHE A 413 -50.79 17.65 11.70
CA PHE A 413 -51.97 17.55 12.60
C PHE A 413 -51.79 18.35 13.91
N ALA A 414 -50.59 18.33 14.51
CA ALA A 414 -50.29 19.10 15.70
C ALA A 414 -50.45 20.62 15.45
N ARG A 415 -49.95 21.12 14.30
CA ARG A 415 -50.10 22.52 13.88
C ARG A 415 -51.56 22.91 13.67
N GLN A 416 -52.36 22.04 13.01
CA GLN A 416 -53.80 22.31 12.81
C GLN A 416 -54.54 22.35 14.14
N ARG A 417 -54.29 21.40 15.06
CA ARG A 417 -54.92 21.38 16.40
C ARG A 417 -54.50 22.58 17.26
N TYR A 418 -53.27 23.03 17.15
CA TYR A 418 -52.78 24.21 17.85
C TYR A 418 -53.49 25.48 17.37
N ARG A 419 -53.72 25.62 16.06
CA ARG A 419 -54.47 26.79 15.50
C ARG A 419 -55.88 26.92 16.06
N ILE A 420 -56.55 25.81 16.30
CA ILE A 420 -57.92 25.80 16.87
C ILE A 420 -57.93 25.72 18.42
N GLY A 421 -56.75 25.81 19.06
CA GLY A 421 -56.66 25.80 20.53
C GLY A 421 -56.85 24.41 21.18
N ALA A 422 -56.84 23.30 20.42
CA ALA A 422 -57.07 21.95 20.93
C ALA A 422 -55.82 21.28 21.53
N VAL A 423 -54.62 21.82 21.30
CA VAL A 423 -53.35 21.40 21.91
C VAL A 423 -52.48 22.61 22.22
N ASP A 424 -51.50 22.44 23.11
CA ASP A 424 -50.52 23.46 23.47
C ASP A 424 -49.35 23.53 22.46
N LEU A 425 -48.56 24.61 22.57
CA LEU A 425 -47.40 24.82 21.73
C LEU A 425 -46.32 23.72 21.90
N ARG A 426 -46.27 23.14 23.10
CA ARG A 426 -45.34 22.03 23.43
C ARG A 426 -45.58 20.83 22.53
N ALA A 427 -46.84 20.46 22.25
CA ALA A 427 -47.18 19.35 21.36
C ALA A 427 -46.64 19.58 19.93
N VAL A 428 -46.71 20.83 19.42
CA VAL A 428 -46.13 21.19 18.12
C VAL A 428 -44.61 21.09 18.15
N SER A 429 -43.95 21.67 19.17
CA SER A 429 -42.49 21.63 19.33
C SER A 429 -41.96 20.22 19.43
N GLN A 430 -42.64 19.31 20.18
CA GLN A 430 -42.26 17.92 20.29
C GLN A 430 -42.30 17.17 18.95
N GLN A 431 -43.37 17.37 18.16
CA GLN A 431 -43.47 16.74 16.82
C GLN A 431 -42.46 17.33 15.84
N GLN A 432 -42.12 18.58 15.97
CA GLN A 432 -41.09 19.23 15.15
C GLN A 432 -39.69 18.66 15.46
N LEU A 433 -39.34 18.49 16.74
CA LEU A 433 -38.09 17.87 17.16
C LEU A 433 -38.02 16.38 16.72
N ALA A 434 -39.14 15.64 16.84
CA ALA A 434 -39.24 14.26 16.41
C ALA A 434 -39.04 14.12 14.89
N LEU A 435 -39.64 14.97 14.08
CA LEU A 435 -39.43 14.99 12.63
C LEU A 435 -37.97 15.28 12.29
N PHE A 436 -37.37 16.30 12.90
CA PHE A 436 -35.96 16.63 12.71
C PHE A 436 -35.05 15.42 13.02
N ALA A 437 -35.27 14.78 14.17
CA ALA A 437 -34.48 13.61 14.56
C ALA A 437 -34.65 12.41 13.58
N ALA A 438 -35.87 12.19 13.08
CA ALA A 438 -36.16 11.16 12.10
C ALA A 438 -35.48 11.45 10.75
N GLN A 439 -35.56 12.68 10.25
CA GLN A 439 -34.89 13.11 9.01
C GLN A 439 -33.36 12.99 9.11
N ALA A 440 -32.78 13.47 10.21
CA ALA A 440 -31.36 13.38 10.49
C ALA A 440 -30.87 11.92 10.56
N THR A 441 -31.68 11.05 11.20
CA THR A 441 -31.35 9.63 11.29
C THR A 441 -31.46 8.92 9.93
N LEU A 442 -32.50 9.23 9.15
CA LEU A 442 -32.68 8.70 7.80
C LEU A 442 -31.48 9.06 6.91
N LEU A 443 -31.12 10.34 6.88
CA LEU A 443 -29.99 10.83 6.10
C LEU A 443 -28.68 10.12 6.46
N ARG A 444 -28.42 9.95 7.76
CA ARG A 444 -27.24 9.21 8.24
C ARG A 444 -27.22 7.76 7.76
N VAL A 445 -28.36 7.05 7.84
CA VAL A 445 -28.47 5.67 7.35
C VAL A 445 -28.25 5.59 5.82
N GLN A 446 -28.77 6.56 5.09
CA GLN A 446 -28.53 6.67 3.65
C GLN A 446 -27.08 6.91 3.29
N SER A 447 -26.37 7.76 4.03
CA SER A 447 -24.93 7.97 3.87
C SER A 447 -24.15 6.71 4.21
N GLU A 448 -24.47 6.08 5.36
CA GLU A 448 -23.84 4.85 5.82
C GLU A 448 -24.00 3.70 4.81
N ALA A 449 -25.15 3.57 4.17
CA ALA A 449 -25.37 2.56 3.12
C ALA A 449 -24.40 2.73 1.93
N ARG A 450 -24.09 3.97 1.54
CA ARG A 450 -23.10 4.25 0.47
C ARG A 450 -21.68 3.96 0.93
N VAL A 451 -21.35 4.34 2.16
CA VAL A 451 -20.05 4.02 2.78
C VAL A 451 -19.84 2.50 2.86
N GLN A 452 -20.86 1.74 3.27
CA GLN A 452 -20.77 0.28 3.33
C GLN A 452 -20.69 -0.37 1.95
N ARG A 453 -21.33 0.19 0.93
CA ARG A 453 -21.17 -0.25 -0.45
C ARG A 453 -19.72 -0.10 -0.93
N VAL A 454 -19.07 1.02 -0.62
CA VAL A 454 -17.63 1.22 -0.91
C VAL A 454 -16.77 0.23 -0.12
N ASN A 455 -17.08 0.00 1.17
CA ASN A 455 -16.36 -0.99 1.98
C ASN A 455 -16.50 -2.40 1.40
N LEU A 456 -17.69 -2.78 0.90
CA LEU A 456 -17.90 -4.08 0.26
C LEU A 456 -17.04 -4.24 -0.99
N HIS A 457 -17.00 -3.22 -1.87
CA HIS A 457 -16.14 -3.26 -3.06
C HIS A 457 -14.66 -3.41 -2.70
N LEU A 458 -14.18 -2.67 -1.71
CA LEU A 458 -12.79 -2.78 -1.23
C LEU A 458 -12.53 -4.16 -0.60
N ALA A 459 -13.47 -4.66 0.23
CA ALA A 459 -13.35 -5.95 0.90
C ALA A 459 -13.30 -7.12 -0.10
N LEU A 460 -14.07 -7.05 -1.18
CA LEU A 460 -14.08 -8.03 -2.26
C LEU A 460 -12.85 -7.94 -3.19
N GLY A 461 -11.97 -6.95 -2.99
CA GLY A 461 -10.83 -6.71 -3.89
C GLY A 461 -11.25 -6.22 -5.27
N GLY A 462 -12.41 -5.54 -5.38
CA GLY A 462 -12.92 -4.95 -6.61
C GLY A 462 -12.04 -3.78 -7.07
N ASN A 463 -11.64 -3.78 -8.34
CA ASN A 463 -10.91 -2.65 -8.91
C ASN A 463 -11.89 -1.49 -9.20
N PHE A 464 -11.47 -0.25 -8.89
CA PHE A 464 -12.25 0.95 -9.17
C PHE A 464 -12.16 1.39 -10.64
N ALA A 465 -11.07 1.01 -11.35
CA ALA A 465 -10.86 1.30 -12.76
C ALA A 465 -11.43 0.20 -13.66
N ASP A 466 -11.79 0.54 -14.89
CA ASP A 466 -12.29 -0.41 -15.87
C ASP A 466 -11.27 -1.50 -16.21
N GLY A 467 -11.77 -2.72 -16.53
CA GLY A 467 -10.98 -3.94 -16.63
C GLY A 467 -9.81 -3.92 -17.63
N ASN A 468 -9.73 -2.95 -18.54
CA ASN A 468 -8.62 -2.79 -19.48
C ASN A 468 -7.38 -2.16 -18.84
N GLU A 469 -7.54 -1.15 -17.98
CA GLU A 469 -6.43 -0.55 -17.21
C GLU A 469 -5.91 -1.51 -16.15
N ALA A 470 -6.79 -2.26 -15.50
CA ALA A 470 -6.43 -3.28 -14.54
C ALA A 470 -5.64 -4.45 -15.16
N ARG A 471 -5.91 -4.81 -16.42
CA ARG A 471 -5.12 -5.81 -17.18
C ARG A 471 -3.75 -5.27 -17.57
N ALA A 472 -3.64 -4.02 -18.00
CA ALA A 472 -2.39 -3.39 -18.36
C ALA A 472 -1.44 -3.29 -17.14
N ALA A 473 -1.97 -2.91 -15.96
CA ALA A 473 -1.20 -2.88 -14.71
C ALA A 473 -0.70 -4.28 -14.27
N ARG A 474 -1.53 -5.32 -14.44
CA ARG A 474 -1.15 -6.72 -14.12
C ARG A 474 -0.21 -7.34 -15.16
N GLN A 475 -0.28 -6.97 -16.43
CA GLN A 475 0.63 -7.43 -17.47
C GLN A 475 2.00 -6.77 -17.36
N GLY A 476 2.10 -5.48 -17.07
CA GLY A 476 3.37 -4.80 -16.77
C GLY A 476 4.14 -5.44 -15.61
N CYS A 477 3.45 -6.07 -14.67
CA CYS A 477 4.05 -6.79 -13.55
C CYS A 477 4.53 -8.23 -13.92
N ARG A 478 3.98 -8.85 -14.97
CA ARG A 478 4.42 -10.17 -15.47
C ARG A 478 5.68 -10.09 -16.35
N ASP A 479 5.86 -8.99 -17.07
CA ASP A 479 6.98 -8.78 -18.00
C ASP A 479 8.22 -8.14 -17.36
N CYS A 480 8.24 -7.91 -16.04
CA CYS A 480 9.45 -7.54 -15.29
C CYS A 480 10.48 -8.69 -15.20
N GLY A 481 10.65 -9.43 -16.29
CA GLY A 481 11.86 -10.19 -16.56
C GLY A 481 13.01 -9.19 -16.66
N PHE A 482 14.03 -9.34 -15.80
CA PHE A 482 15.25 -8.55 -15.84
C PHE A 482 15.81 -8.54 -17.27
N ALA A 483 15.59 -7.46 -18.00
CA ALA A 483 16.36 -7.17 -19.19
C ALA A 483 17.85 -7.12 -18.78
N ALA A 484 18.70 -7.77 -19.58
CA ALA A 484 20.14 -7.73 -19.41
C ALA A 484 20.61 -6.27 -19.30
N PRO A 485 21.68 -5.99 -18.53
CA PRO A 485 22.23 -4.64 -18.44
C PRO A 485 22.54 -4.12 -19.84
N PRO A 486 22.32 -2.83 -20.12
CA PRO A 486 22.69 -2.25 -21.40
C PRO A 486 24.19 -2.49 -21.61
N SER A 487 24.53 -3.03 -22.78
CA SER A 487 25.90 -3.18 -23.26
C SER A 487 26.63 -1.84 -23.09
N THR A 488 27.84 -1.91 -22.55
CA THR A 488 28.85 -0.85 -22.39
C THR A 488 28.76 0.22 -23.49
N PRO A 489 28.83 1.52 -23.15
CA PRO A 489 29.00 2.54 -24.15
C PRO A 489 30.31 2.30 -24.90
N GLY A 490 30.21 2.23 -26.22
CA GLY A 490 31.37 2.16 -27.12
C GLY A 490 32.29 3.36 -26.94
N PRO A 491 33.56 3.27 -27.41
CA PRO A 491 34.53 4.32 -27.21
C PRO A 491 34.03 5.63 -27.84
N VAL A 492 34.10 6.69 -27.04
CA VAL A 492 33.85 8.07 -27.49
C VAL A 492 34.90 8.41 -28.55
N THR A 493 34.49 8.55 -29.80
CA THR A 493 35.31 9.16 -30.83
C THR A 493 35.36 10.65 -30.58
N ASP A 494 36.56 11.14 -30.26
CA ASP A 494 36.90 12.58 -30.27
C ASP A 494 36.84 13.11 -31.70
N ASP A 495 35.74 13.77 -32.03
CA ASP A 495 35.67 14.70 -33.16
C ASP A 495 35.56 16.12 -32.62
N ASN A 496 36.71 16.73 -32.32
CA ASN A 496 36.77 18.17 -32.12
C ASN A 496 38.02 18.72 -32.81
N GLN A 497 37.83 19.09 -34.07
CA GLN A 497 38.75 20.01 -34.74
C GLN A 497 37.97 21.07 -35.51
N SER A 498 38.38 22.31 -35.21
CA SER A 498 38.25 23.52 -35.99
C SER A 498 36.91 24.29 -36.01
N ALA A 499 36.90 25.40 -35.31
CA ALA A 499 36.62 26.69 -35.97
C ALA A 499 37.07 27.88 -35.11
N ALA A 500 37.86 28.67 -35.70
CA ALA A 500 38.63 29.82 -35.29
C ALA A 500 37.80 31.07 -34.92
N VAL A 501 38.34 31.82 -33.98
CA VAL A 501 38.56 33.29 -33.98
C VAL A 501 37.39 34.20 -34.39
N GLY A 502 36.96 35.02 -33.44
CA GLY A 502 36.12 36.20 -33.66
C GLY A 502 36.12 37.13 -32.44
N ASN A 503 37.03 38.08 -32.46
CA ASN A 503 37.31 39.15 -31.51
C ASN A 503 36.26 40.27 -31.60
N SER A 504 35.81 40.88 -30.47
CA SER A 504 35.40 42.29 -30.32
C SER A 504 34.67 42.47 -28.98
N SER A 505 35.23 43.02 -27.92
CA SER A 505 35.45 44.44 -27.63
C SER A 505 34.20 45.18 -27.13
N MET A 506 34.38 45.76 -25.92
CA MET A 506 33.76 46.95 -25.32
C MET A 506 32.41 46.81 -24.59
N ALA A 507 32.36 47.11 -23.38
CA ALA A 507 32.37 48.30 -22.54
C ALA A 507 31.18 48.33 -21.56
N SER A 508 31.43 48.31 -20.26
CA SER A 508 31.27 49.37 -19.26
C SER A 508 29.89 50.03 -19.10
N LYS A 509 29.36 49.88 -17.88
CA LYS A 509 28.86 50.87 -16.90
C LYS A 509 27.77 50.24 -16.02
N SER A 510 27.97 50.04 -14.68
CA SER A 510 27.83 51.00 -13.58
C SER A 510 26.40 51.47 -13.35
N LYS A 511 25.75 50.98 -12.29
CA LYS A 511 25.28 51.68 -11.09
C LYS A 511 24.18 50.90 -10.37
N ALA A 512 24.42 50.68 -9.12
CA ALA A 512 23.39 50.53 -8.08
C ALA A 512 22.78 51.91 -7.72
N PRO A 513 21.72 52.05 -6.97
CA PRO A 513 21.69 51.60 -5.55
C PRO A 513 20.76 50.45 -5.26
#